data_e0f0fd3d0981622e7e0499d72edfcb1f
#
_entry.id   e0f0fd3d0981622e7e0499d72edfcb1f
#
_cell.length_a   1.000
_cell.length_b   1.000
_cell.length_c   1.000
_cell.angle_alpha   90.00
_cell.angle_beta   90.00
_cell.angle_gamma   90.00
#
_symmetry.space_group_name_H-M   'P 1'
#
loop_
_entity.id
_entity.type
_entity.pdbx_description
1 polymer ?
#
loop_
_entity_poly.entity_id
_entity_poly.type
_entity_poly.pdbx_seq_one_letter_code
_entity_poly.pdbx_strand_id
1 'polypeptide(L)'
;MITNKQLPCIKRMSAILMFLPLCLSGYSQFLRTSYFMEGVTYRLQLNPALTPTRGYFNFPVAGAINAAASSNSLGYNDIVDVIDNSDDNFYSDEKFRSRLSDQNRINVTAHTDILSFGWYKGKNFWSVNVGARMDLGAEVPKSMFDFLRDMDQQDAVDYQNMDYLIKHENLEINSYTELGLGYARPINERLTVGGKFKILLGAGNLKLRVNEIQ
;
A
#
# COMPACT_ATOMS: atom_id res chain seq x y z
N MET A 1 -52.77 6.71 -3.07
CA MET A 1 -52.49 8.17 -3.11
C MET A 1 -51.15 8.36 -2.39
N ILE A 2 -50.03 8.32 -3.13
CA ILE A 2 -48.68 8.45 -2.55
C ILE A 2 -48.42 9.94 -2.39
N THR A 3 -48.30 10.38 -1.15
CA THR A 3 -48.18 11.80 -0.83
C THR A 3 -46.86 12.36 -1.31
N ASN A 4 -46.94 13.50 -1.99
CA ASN A 4 -45.85 14.25 -2.66
C ASN A 4 -44.67 14.68 -1.75
N LYS A 5 -44.70 14.32 -0.45
CA LYS A 5 -43.64 14.59 0.54
C LYS A 5 -42.52 13.55 0.57
N GLN A 6 -42.70 12.38 -0.04
CA GLN A 6 -41.71 11.31 -0.02
C GLN A 6 -40.68 11.38 -1.19
N LEU A 7 -41.02 12.11 -2.27
CA LEU A 7 -40.14 12.24 -3.44
C LEU A 7 -38.75 12.85 -3.16
N PRO A 8 -38.60 13.88 -2.31
CA PRO A 8 -37.25 14.44 -2.07
C PRO A 8 -36.36 13.51 -1.25
N CYS A 9 -36.94 12.68 -0.38
CA CYS A 9 -36.19 11.72 0.42
C CYS A 9 -35.65 10.57 -0.44
N ILE A 10 -36.48 10.04 -1.34
CA ILE A 10 -36.10 8.97 -2.29
C ILE A 10 -35.02 9.46 -3.27
N LYS A 11 -35.12 10.69 -3.78
CA LYS A 11 -34.08 11.28 -4.64
C LYS A 11 -32.74 11.48 -3.90
N ARG A 12 -32.78 11.86 -2.63
CA ARG A 12 -31.57 12.00 -1.80
C ARG A 12 -30.96 10.64 -1.48
N MET A 13 -31.77 9.63 -1.16
CA MET A 13 -31.30 8.26 -0.96
C MET A 13 -30.74 7.65 -2.25
N SER A 14 -31.37 7.87 -3.39
CA SER A 14 -30.88 7.41 -4.69
C SER A 14 -29.56 8.07 -5.07
N ALA A 15 -29.37 9.37 -4.79
CA ALA A 15 -28.12 10.06 -5.01
C ALA A 15 -27.01 9.52 -4.09
N ILE A 16 -27.29 9.25 -2.83
CA ILE A 16 -26.33 8.64 -1.88
C ILE A 16 -25.96 7.22 -2.34
N LEU A 17 -26.93 6.43 -2.78
CA LEU A 17 -26.69 5.08 -3.28
C LEU A 17 -25.88 5.06 -4.59
N MET A 18 -26.00 6.10 -5.42
CA MET A 18 -25.24 6.25 -6.67
C MET A 18 -23.80 6.73 -6.43
N PHE A 19 -23.54 7.43 -5.33
CA PHE A 19 -22.18 7.85 -4.94
C PHE A 19 -21.41 6.76 -4.16
N LEU A 20 -22.12 5.78 -3.58
CA LEU A 20 -21.49 4.70 -2.84
C LEU A 20 -20.49 3.86 -3.66
N PRO A 21 -20.79 3.45 -4.91
CA PRO A 21 -19.84 2.69 -5.72
C PRO A 21 -18.66 3.49 -6.24
N LEU A 22 -18.74 4.83 -6.31
CA LEU A 22 -17.60 5.67 -6.68
C LEU A 22 -16.50 5.72 -5.60
N CYS A 23 -16.84 5.39 -4.36
CA CYS A 23 -15.88 5.26 -3.27
C CYS A 23 -15.19 3.88 -3.22
N LEU A 24 -15.63 2.91 -4.00
CA LEU A 24 -15.09 1.54 -4.02
C LEU A 24 -13.88 1.38 -4.95
N SER A 25 -13.52 2.41 -5.71
CA SER A 25 -12.26 2.47 -6.43
C SER A 25 -11.10 2.78 -5.47
N GLY A 26 -11.02 2.01 -4.38
CA GLY A 26 -10.07 2.22 -3.31
C GLY A 26 -8.68 1.73 -3.69
N TYR A 27 -7.91 2.55 -4.36
CA TYR A 27 -6.47 2.40 -4.42
C TYR A 27 -5.89 2.60 -3.02
N SER A 28 -5.13 1.59 -2.57
CA SER A 28 -4.40 1.58 -1.29
C SER A 28 -5.27 1.50 -0.04
N GLN A 29 -5.49 0.29 0.42
CA GLN A 29 -6.12 0.00 1.72
C GLN A 29 -5.12 0.15 2.89
N PHE A 30 -4.32 1.19 2.87
CA PHE A 30 -3.37 1.46 3.92
C PHE A 30 -4.11 1.83 5.21
N LEU A 31 -4.15 0.93 6.19
CA LEU A 31 -4.65 1.17 7.56
C LEU A 31 -6.06 1.81 7.66
N ARG A 32 -6.81 1.90 6.57
CA ARG A 32 -8.12 2.59 6.56
C ARG A 32 -9.10 1.99 7.56
N THR A 33 -9.09 0.67 7.72
CA THR A 33 -9.94 -0.01 8.71
C THR A 33 -9.58 0.42 10.12
N SER A 34 -8.28 0.55 10.42
CA SER A 34 -7.79 0.99 11.73
C SER A 34 -8.22 2.43 12.07
N TYR A 35 -8.48 3.27 11.07
CA TYR A 35 -8.95 4.64 11.30
C TYR A 35 -10.28 4.67 12.06
N PHE A 36 -11.17 3.73 11.78
CA PHE A 36 -12.50 3.63 12.37
C PHE A 36 -12.54 2.75 13.63
N MET A 37 -11.46 2.05 13.94
CA MET A 37 -11.40 1.17 15.13
C MET A 37 -11.01 1.98 16.35
N GLU A 38 -11.96 2.23 17.24
CA GLU A 38 -11.69 2.90 18.50
C GLU A 38 -10.78 2.06 19.40
N GLY A 39 -9.84 2.71 20.09
CA GLY A 39 -8.90 2.05 20.99
C GLY A 39 -7.62 1.51 20.34
N VAL A 40 -7.53 1.45 19.01
CA VAL A 40 -6.34 1.00 18.31
C VAL A 40 -5.32 2.14 18.19
N THR A 41 -4.11 1.90 18.64
CA THR A 41 -3.02 2.91 18.67
C THR A 41 -2.52 3.33 17.29
N TYR A 42 -2.77 2.50 16.27
CA TYR A 42 -2.41 2.79 14.87
C TYR A 42 -3.12 3.98 14.25
N ARG A 43 -4.28 4.34 14.78
CA ARG A 43 -5.00 5.56 14.37
C ARG A 43 -4.12 6.80 14.44
N LEU A 44 -3.21 6.85 15.43
CA LEU A 44 -2.25 7.94 15.62
C LEU A 44 -1.24 8.09 14.47
N GLN A 45 -0.98 7.02 13.72
CA GLN A 45 -0.11 7.10 12.55
C GLN A 45 -0.80 7.80 11.37
N LEU A 46 -2.11 7.60 11.26
CA LEU A 46 -2.96 8.18 10.21
C LEU A 46 -3.39 9.61 10.56
N ASN A 47 -3.79 9.80 11.81
CA ASN A 47 -4.24 11.09 12.31
C ASN A 47 -3.87 11.25 13.79
N PRO A 48 -2.90 12.10 14.12
CA PRO A 48 -2.46 12.32 15.51
C PRO A 48 -3.56 12.84 16.45
N ALA A 49 -4.64 13.41 15.90
CA ALA A 49 -5.77 13.88 16.71
C ALA A 49 -6.68 12.74 17.21
N LEU A 50 -6.56 11.52 16.64
CA LEU A 50 -7.33 10.35 17.05
C LEU A 50 -6.67 9.67 18.27
N THR A 51 -6.64 10.35 19.38
CA THR A 51 -6.00 9.85 20.60
C THR A 51 -6.72 8.64 21.18
N PRO A 52 -5.98 7.64 21.71
CA PRO A 52 -6.59 6.52 22.42
C PRO A 52 -7.18 6.99 23.74
N THR A 53 -8.09 6.21 24.32
CA THR A 53 -8.73 6.54 25.59
C THR A 53 -7.79 6.48 26.81
N ARG A 54 -6.66 5.78 26.68
CA ARG A 54 -5.65 5.57 27.73
C ARG A 54 -4.26 5.71 27.16
N GLY A 55 -3.29 5.95 28.04
CA GLY A 55 -1.87 5.79 27.70
C GLY A 55 -1.59 4.33 27.26
N TYR A 56 -0.63 4.15 26.39
CA TYR A 56 -0.27 2.84 25.85
C TYR A 56 1.24 2.67 25.75
N PHE A 57 1.63 1.42 25.67
CA PHE A 57 3.00 1.03 25.38
C PHE A 57 2.97 -0.23 24.52
N ASN A 58 3.60 -0.16 23.34
CA ASN A 58 3.67 -1.26 22.39
C ASN A 58 5.12 -1.66 22.18
N PHE A 59 5.41 -2.95 22.28
CA PHE A 59 6.67 -3.58 21.96
C PHE A 59 6.73 -4.11 20.52
N PRO A 60 7.92 -4.42 20.01
CA PRO A 60 8.08 -5.17 18.78
C PRO A 60 7.27 -6.47 18.83
N VAL A 61 6.69 -6.86 17.71
CA VAL A 61 5.81 -8.04 17.56
C VAL A 61 4.40 -7.86 18.13
N ALA A 62 4.20 -7.13 19.24
CA ALA A 62 2.87 -6.71 19.69
C ALA A 62 2.37 -5.43 18.98
N GLY A 63 3.30 -4.72 18.33
CA GLY A 63 3.01 -3.62 17.44
C GLY A 63 2.46 -4.09 16.09
N ALA A 64 1.84 -3.21 15.27
CA ALA A 64 1.37 -3.61 13.96
C ALA A 64 2.51 -3.83 12.99
N ILE A 65 2.46 -4.94 12.36
CA ILE A 65 3.09 -5.14 11.08
C ILE A 65 2.05 -4.77 10.03
N ASN A 66 2.38 -3.85 9.17
CA ASN A 66 1.55 -3.48 8.04
C ASN A 66 2.32 -3.76 6.76
N ALA A 67 1.67 -4.49 5.85
CA ALA A 67 2.19 -4.71 4.52
C ALA A 67 1.08 -4.43 3.51
N ALA A 68 1.43 -3.74 2.45
CA ALA A 68 0.52 -3.47 1.35
C ALA A 68 1.24 -3.66 0.03
N ALA A 69 0.56 -4.27 -0.92
CA ALA A 69 1.01 -4.42 -2.29
C ALA A 69 0.00 -3.77 -3.23
N SER A 70 0.48 -3.15 -4.26
CA SER A 70 -0.35 -2.59 -5.33
C SER A 70 0.32 -2.78 -6.69
N SER A 71 -0.49 -3.00 -7.71
CA SER A 71 -0.04 -3.10 -9.09
C SER A 71 -1.06 -2.42 -10.00
N ASN A 72 -0.61 -2.01 -11.18
CA ASN A 72 -1.48 -1.47 -12.23
C ASN A 72 -2.08 -2.56 -13.12
N SER A 73 -1.51 -3.76 -13.13
CA SER A 73 -1.88 -4.85 -14.04
C SER A 73 -2.20 -6.16 -13.32
N LEU A 74 -1.53 -6.44 -12.20
CA LEU A 74 -1.68 -7.69 -11.46
C LEU A 74 -2.65 -7.51 -10.29
N GLY A 75 -3.65 -8.37 -10.20
CA GLY A 75 -4.54 -8.49 -9.06
C GLY A 75 -3.99 -9.42 -7.96
N TYR A 76 -4.70 -9.51 -6.84
CA TYR A 76 -4.34 -10.38 -5.73
C TYR A 76 -4.22 -11.86 -6.16
N ASN A 77 -5.18 -12.32 -6.96
CA ASN A 77 -5.17 -13.72 -7.44
C ASN A 77 -3.97 -14.01 -8.34
N ASP A 78 -3.56 -13.05 -9.17
CA ASP A 78 -2.38 -13.23 -10.04
C ASP A 78 -1.09 -13.36 -9.22
N ILE A 79 -0.98 -12.61 -8.13
CA ILE A 79 0.17 -12.70 -7.22
C ILE A 79 0.17 -14.05 -6.49
N VAL A 80 -1.00 -14.52 -6.04
CA VAL A 80 -1.14 -15.82 -5.39
C VAL A 80 -0.83 -16.94 -6.39
N ASP A 81 -1.37 -16.86 -7.60
CA ASP A 81 -1.13 -17.86 -8.66
C ASP A 81 0.37 -17.94 -9.00
N VAL A 82 1.09 -16.83 -9.05
CA VAL A 82 2.55 -16.79 -9.28
C VAL A 82 3.31 -17.43 -8.11
N ILE A 83 2.87 -17.23 -6.87
CA ILE A 83 3.53 -17.81 -5.68
C ILE A 83 3.27 -19.31 -5.60
N ASP A 84 2.02 -19.73 -5.83
CA ASP A 84 1.60 -21.14 -5.72
C ASP A 84 2.15 -21.99 -6.87
N ASN A 85 2.33 -21.40 -8.06
CA ASN A 85 2.84 -22.05 -9.26
C ASN A 85 4.24 -21.52 -9.64
N SER A 86 5.05 -21.18 -8.66
CA SER A 86 6.39 -20.63 -8.89
C SER A 86 7.34 -21.58 -9.64
N ASP A 87 7.05 -22.88 -9.62
CA ASP A 87 7.79 -23.91 -10.35
C ASP A 87 7.26 -24.12 -11.79
N ASP A 88 6.07 -23.62 -12.10
CA ASP A 88 5.48 -23.63 -13.44
C ASP A 88 5.76 -22.31 -14.15
N ASN A 89 5.82 -22.36 -15.47
CA ASN A 89 6.09 -21.21 -16.33
C ASN A 89 4.89 -20.25 -16.38
N PHE A 90 4.56 -19.59 -15.23
CA PHE A 90 3.41 -18.70 -15.09
C PHE A 90 3.36 -17.60 -16.15
N TYR A 91 4.53 -17.17 -16.63
CA TYR A 91 4.66 -16.18 -17.70
C TYR A 91 4.16 -16.69 -19.07
N SER A 92 3.95 -17.99 -19.22
CA SER A 92 3.39 -18.61 -20.43
C SER A 92 1.86 -18.67 -20.40
N ASP A 93 1.21 -18.48 -19.25
CA ASP A 93 -0.25 -18.46 -19.15
C ASP A 93 -0.85 -17.26 -19.88
N GLU A 94 -1.74 -17.54 -20.83
CA GLU A 94 -2.40 -16.52 -21.65
C GLU A 94 -3.29 -15.58 -20.83
N LYS A 95 -3.93 -16.07 -19.76
CA LYS A 95 -4.72 -15.24 -18.84
C LYS A 95 -3.85 -14.23 -18.11
N PHE A 96 -2.70 -14.67 -17.61
CA PHE A 96 -1.74 -13.80 -16.96
C PHE A 96 -1.26 -12.71 -17.95
N ARG A 97 -0.86 -13.13 -19.14
CA ARG A 97 -0.32 -12.23 -20.18
C ARG A 97 -1.34 -11.21 -20.70
N SER A 98 -2.61 -11.60 -20.79
CA SER A 98 -3.68 -10.68 -21.26
C SER A 98 -3.95 -9.53 -20.29
N ARG A 99 -3.54 -9.65 -19.02
CA ARG A 99 -3.69 -8.62 -18.00
C ARG A 99 -2.49 -7.66 -17.94
N LEU A 100 -1.35 -8.08 -18.50
CA LEU A 100 -0.14 -7.26 -18.51
C LEU A 100 -0.35 -6.01 -19.35
N SER A 101 0.03 -4.87 -18.79
CA SER A 101 0.19 -3.60 -19.48
C SER A 101 1.55 -3.53 -20.15
N ASP A 102 1.77 -2.58 -21.07
CA ASP A 102 3.08 -2.36 -21.68
C ASP A 102 4.17 -2.12 -20.64
N GLN A 103 3.82 -1.41 -19.55
CA GLN A 103 4.65 -1.22 -18.36
C GLN A 103 3.89 -1.68 -17.13
N ASN A 104 4.42 -2.68 -16.44
CA ASN A 104 3.83 -3.26 -15.24
C ASN A 104 4.55 -2.71 -14.01
N ARG A 105 3.78 -2.09 -13.12
CA ARG A 105 4.30 -1.52 -11.87
C ARG A 105 3.82 -2.34 -10.70
N ILE A 106 4.74 -2.68 -9.84
CA ILE A 106 4.46 -3.35 -8.57
C ILE A 106 5.07 -2.49 -7.47
N ASN A 107 4.27 -2.10 -6.49
CA ASN A 107 4.74 -1.41 -5.31
C ASN A 107 4.38 -2.25 -4.09
N VAL A 108 5.37 -2.51 -3.26
CA VAL A 108 5.20 -3.18 -1.97
C VAL A 108 5.72 -2.26 -0.89
N THR A 109 4.91 -2.02 0.11
CA THR A 109 5.31 -1.24 1.28
C THR A 109 5.11 -2.10 2.51
N ALA A 110 6.09 -2.07 3.39
CA ALA A 110 6.02 -2.73 4.68
C ALA A 110 6.47 -1.76 5.78
N HIS A 111 5.75 -1.74 6.88
CA HIS A 111 6.19 -1.01 8.05
C HIS A 111 5.80 -1.70 9.34
N THR A 112 6.60 -1.48 10.36
CA THR A 112 6.33 -1.94 11.71
C THR A 112 6.76 -0.89 12.73
N ASP A 113 5.99 -0.75 13.79
CA ASP A 113 6.43 0.00 14.96
C ASP A 113 7.30 -0.92 15.82
N ILE A 114 8.58 -0.58 15.96
CA ILE A 114 9.52 -1.27 16.84
C ILE A 114 9.20 -0.95 18.29
N LEU A 115 8.92 0.32 18.57
CA LEU A 115 8.57 0.81 19.90
C LEU A 115 7.58 1.98 19.74
N SER A 116 6.51 1.95 20.48
CA SER A 116 5.55 3.05 20.47
C SER A 116 4.91 3.20 21.83
N PHE A 117 4.88 4.41 22.35
CA PHE A 117 4.22 4.71 23.60
C PHE A 117 3.56 6.07 23.58
N GLY A 118 2.50 6.20 24.36
CA GLY A 118 1.77 7.46 24.49
C GLY A 118 1.20 7.64 25.87
N TRP A 119 1.11 8.86 26.32
CA TRP A 119 0.64 9.22 27.64
C TRP A 119 -0.15 10.53 27.64
N TYR A 120 -1.01 10.67 28.62
CA TYR A 120 -1.72 11.91 28.90
C TYR A 120 -1.00 12.76 29.94
N LYS A 121 -0.93 14.06 29.68
CA LYS A 121 -0.58 15.07 30.69
C LYS A 121 -1.71 16.11 30.77
N GLY A 122 -2.58 15.97 31.74
CA GLY A 122 -3.86 16.68 31.78
C GLY A 122 -4.74 16.29 30.60
N LYS A 123 -5.20 17.28 29.83
CA LYS A 123 -5.99 17.06 28.61
C LYS A 123 -5.13 16.78 27.37
N ASN A 124 -3.82 16.97 27.46
CA ASN A 124 -2.92 16.82 26.32
C ASN A 124 -2.42 15.39 26.20
N PHE A 125 -2.37 14.89 24.98
CA PHE A 125 -1.81 13.58 24.66
C PHE A 125 -0.46 13.73 23.95
N TRP A 126 0.51 12.96 24.40
CA TRP A 126 1.84 12.87 23.81
C TRP A 126 2.11 11.45 23.34
N SER A 127 2.79 11.30 22.23
CA SER A 127 3.20 10.00 21.75
C SER A 127 4.61 10.05 21.16
N VAL A 128 5.33 8.95 21.34
CA VAL A 128 6.64 8.71 20.71
C VAL A 128 6.59 7.37 20.04
N ASN A 129 7.13 7.27 18.84
CA ASN A 129 7.29 5.98 18.16
C ASN A 129 8.63 5.90 17.44
N VAL A 130 9.13 4.69 17.39
CA VAL A 130 10.25 4.26 16.55
C VAL A 130 9.72 3.16 15.65
N GLY A 131 9.86 3.32 14.35
CA GLY A 131 9.36 2.36 13.37
C GLY A 131 10.38 2.09 12.28
N ALA A 132 10.31 0.91 11.68
CA ALA A 132 11.01 0.57 10.47
C ALA A 132 10.05 0.58 9.29
N ARG A 133 10.51 1.09 8.16
CA ARG A 133 9.76 1.16 6.90
C ARG A 133 10.61 0.65 5.76
N MET A 134 9.95 -0.02 4.84
CA MET A 134 10.52 -0.50 3.59
C MET A 134 9.53 -0.26 2.47
N ASP A 135 9.99 0.39 1.42
CA ASP A 135 9.24 0.62 0.20
C ASP A 135 10.01 -0.01 -0.97
N LEU A 136 9.33 -0.87 -1.70
CA LEU A 136 9.84 -1.52 -2.91
C LEU A 136 8.96 -1.10 -4.07
N GLY A 137 9.58 -0.59 -5.14
CA GLY A 137 8.95 -0.30 -6.42
C GLY A 137 9.66 -1.06 -7.52
N ALA A 138 8.92 -1.80 -8.32
CA ALA A 138 9.42 -2.48 -9.52
C ALA A 138 8.60 -2.06 -10.74
N GLU A 139 9.28 -1.77 -11.84
CA GLU A 139 8.68 -1.55 -13.14
C GLU A 139 9.27 -2.56 -14.12
N VAL A 140 8.41 -3.37 -14.71
CA VAL A 140 8.79 -4.46 -15.63
C VAL A 140 7.97 -4.32 -16.92
N PRO A 141 8.61 -4.17 -18.09
CA PRO A 141 7.92 -4.12 -19.36
C PRO A 141 7.34 -5.49 -19.74
N LYS A 142 6.27 -5.48 -20.52
CA LYS A 142 5.65 -6.72 -21.01
C LYS A 142 6.62 -7.56 -21.84
N SER A 143 7.50 -6.89 -22.62
CA SER A 143 8.54 -7.54 -23.44
C SER A 143 9.46 -8.47 -22.62
N MET A 144 9.68 -8.20 -21.35
CA MET A 144 10.44 -9.10 -20.47
C MET A 144 9.73 -10.45 -20.27
N PHE A 145 8.42 -10.42 -20.06
CA PHE A 145 7.63 -11.65 -19.92
C PHE A 145 7.54 -12.42 -21.25
N ASP A 146 7.49 -11.72 -22.37
CA ASP A 146 7.54 -12.33 -23.71
C ASP A 146 8.89 -13.01 -23.94
N PHE A 147 9.98 -12.33 -23.57
CA PHE A 147 11.33 -12.89 -23.64
C PHE A 147 11.49 -14.16 -22.79
N LEU A 148 11.03 -14.12 -21.51
CA LEU A 148 11.11 -15.29 -20.62
C LEU A 148 10.33 -16.49 -21.17
N ARG A 149 9.15 -16.26 -21.74
CA ARG A 149 8.35 -17.32 -22.37
C ARG A 149 9.09 -17.96 -23.55
N ASP A 150 9.63 -17.11 -24.42
CA ASP A 150 10.25 -17.60 -25.65
C ASP A 150 11.58 -18.33 -25.37
N MET A 151 12.27 -17.94 -24.30
CA MET A 151 13.42 -18.70 -23.79
C MET A 151 13.05 -20.09 -23.29
N ASP A 152 11.88 -20.22 -22.66
CA ASP A 152 11.45 -21.49 -22.08
C ASP A 152 10.89 -22.48 -23.14
N GLN A 153 10.27 -21.97 -24.19
CA GLN A 153 9.64 -22.80 -25.23
C GLN A 153 10.63 -23.36 -26.29
N GLN A 154 11.88 -22.93 -26.26
CA GLN A 154 12.87 -23.36 -27.27
C GLN A 154 13.88 -24.33 -26.67
N ASP A 155 13.83 -25.59 -27.10
CA ASP A 155 14.86 -26.58 -26.80
C ASP A 155 16.26 -26.23 -27.38
N ALA A 156 16.30 -25.30 -28.33
CA ALA A 156 17.53 -24.67 -28.84
C ALA A 156 17.28 -23.19 -29.11
N VAL A 157 17.75 -22.35 -28.21
CA VAL A 157 17.62 -20.91 -28.32
C VAL A 157 18.45 -20.40 -29.50
N ASP A 158 17.81 -19.95 -30.56
CA ASP A 158 18.45 -19.25 -31.66
C ASP A 158 18.65 -17.78 -31.28
N TYR A 159 19.69 -17.52 -30.51
CA TYR A 159 20.04 -16.16 -30.03
C TYR A 159 20.28 -15.15 -31.17
N GLN A 160 20.49 -15.62 -32.42
CA GLN A 160 20.77 -14.74 -33.55
C GLN A 160 19.53 -14.10 -34.15
N ASN A 161 18.35 -14.67 -33.89
CA ASN A 161 17.07 -14.18 -34.41
C ASN A 161 16.14 -13.61 -33.35
N MET A 162 16.58 -13.49 -32.10
CA MET A 162 15.83 -12.84 -31.04
C MET A 162 16.11 -11.33 -31.06
N ASP A 163 15.10 -10.56 -31.44
CA ASP A 163 15.14 -9.09 -31.42
C ASP A 163 14.17 -8.59 -30.35
N TYR A 164 14.62 -8.63 -29.08
CA TYR A 164 13.85 -8.11 -27.96
C TYR A 164 14.40 -6.77 -27.51
N LEU A 165 13.54 -5.77 -27.60
CA LEU A 165 13.84 -4.45 -27.06
C LEU A 165 13.21 -4.30 -25.68
N ILE A 166 13.99 -4.58 -24.65
CA ILE A 166 13.57 -4.45 -23.25
C ILE A 166 13.95 -3.05 -22.78
N LYS A 167 12.93 -2.21 -22.54
CA LYS A 167 13.12 -0.81 -22.14
C LYS A 167 12.48 -0.53 -20.79
N HIS A 168 13.14 0.37 -20.03
CA HIS A 168 12.60 0.98 -18.82
C HIS A 168 12.31 -0.01 -17.69
N GLU A 169 13.28 -0.85 -17.35
CA GLU A 169 13.24 -1.58 -16.10
C GLU A 169 13.73 -0.70 -14.96
N ASN A 170 12.99 -0.69 -13.88
CA ASN A 170 13.36 0.02 -12.68
C ASN A 170 13.04 -0.83 -11.46
N LEU A 171 14.03 -1.00 -10.60
CA LEU A 171 13.84 -1.58 -9.27
C LEU A 171 14.37 -0.59 -8.25
N GLU A 172 13.52 -0.18 -7.33
CA GLU A 172 13.88 0.74 -6.26
C GLU A 172 13.45 0.16 -4.92
N ILE A 173 14.40 0.02 -4.01
CA ILE A 173 14.17 -0.43 -2.66
C ILE A 173 14.68 0.65 -1.72
N ASN A 174 13.80 1.18 -0.88
CA ASN A 174 14.11 2.15 0.14
C ASN A 174 13.82 1.55 1.51
N SER A 175 14.76 1.64 2.43
CA SER A 175 14.53 1.30 3.82
C SER A 175 14.98 2.43 4.73
N TYR A 176 14.18 2.73 5.75
CA TYR A 176 14.44 3.80 6.69
C TYR A 176 13.79 3.56 8.04
N THR A 177 14.37 4.18 9.05
CA THR A 177 13.81 4.22 10.40
C THR A 177 13.08 5.55 10.61
N GLU A 178 11.87 5.49 11.15
CA GLU A 178 11.07 6.64 11.52
C GLU A 178 11.14 6.85 13.04
N LEU A 179 11.54 8.04 13.46
CA LEU A 179 11.37 8.53 14.82
C LEU A 179 10.24 9.56 14.82
N GLY A 180 9.17 9.30 15.52
CA GLY A 180 7.98 10.17 15.56
C GLY A 180 7.72 10.72 16.94
N LEU A 181 7.45 12.03 17.03
CA LEU A 181 6.95 12.72 18.22
C LEU A 181 5.58 13.31 17.90
N GLY A 182 4.55 12.82 18.57
CA GLY A 182 3.18 13.25 18.37
C GLY A 182 2.66 14.07 19.57
N TYR A 183 1.81 15.03 19.26
CA TYR A 183 1.08 15.84 20.23
C TYR A 183 -0.36 16.03 19.78
N ALA A 184 -1.29 15.88 20.69
CA ALA A 184 -2.70 16.18 20.45
C ALA A 184 -3.36 16.85 21.65
N ARG A 185 -4.33 17.72 21.36
CA ARG A 185 -5.08 18.45 22.37
C ARG A 185 -6.55 18.58 21.96
N PRO A 186 -7.50 18.19 22.81
CA PRO A 186 -8.89 18.51 22.62
C PRO A 186 -9.12 20.02 22.87
N ILE A 187 -9.70 20.69 21.92
CA ILE A 187 -10.10 22.09 22.02
C ILE A 187 -11.49 22.17 22.68
N ASN A 188 -12.37 21.29 22.30
CA ASN A 188 -13.71 21.11 22.86
C ASN A 188 -14.14 19.64 22.75
N GLU A 189 -15.36 19.31 23.13
CA GLU A 189 -15.89 17.93 23.11
C GLU A 189 -15.95 17.32 21.70
N ARG A 190 -15.95 18.14 20.64
CA ARG A 190 -16.10 17.70 19.24
C ARG A 190 -14.84 17.87 18.40
N LEU A 191 -13.89 18.65 18.89
CA LEU A 191 -12.70 19.02 18.12
C LEU A 191 -11.42 18.70 18.91
N THR A 192 -10.61 17.82 18.37
CA THR A 192 -9.24 17.58 18.80
C THR A 192 -8.29 17.95 17.68
N VAL A 193 -7.23 18.68 18.01
CA VAL A 193 -6.16 19.05 17.08
C VAL A 193 -4.92 18.26 17.46
N GLY A 194 -4.23 17.72 16.47
CA GLY A 194 -2.99 16.96 16.67
C GLY A 194 -2.01 17.16 15.54
N GLY A 195 -0.73 17.04 15.88
CA GLY A 195 0.38 17.07 14.93
C GLY A 195 1.42 16.02 15.30
N LYS A 196 2.18 15.57 14.30
CA LYS A 196 3.28 14.64 14.49
C LYS A 196 4.50 15.11 13.71
N PHE A 197 5.58 15.26 14.42
CA PHE A 197 6.90 15.52 13.84
C PHE A 197 7.61 14.18 13.62
N LYS A 198 8.23 14.00 12.45
CA LYS A 198 8.91 12.76 12.08
C LYS A 198 10.31 13.06 11.61
N ILE A 199 11.27 12.29 12.11
CA ILE A 199 12.65 12.24 11.60
C ILE A 199 12.81 10.90 10.89
N LEU A 200 13.25 10.95 9.64
CA LEU A 200 13.50 9.77 8.83
C LEU A 200 15.01 9.57 8.73
N LEU A 201 15.47 8.41 9.15
CA LEU A 201 16.86 8.00 9.08
C LEU A 201 16.99 6.90 8.04
N GLY A 202 17.64 7.19 6.91
CA GLY A 202 17.87 6.22 5.85
C GLY A 202 18.71 5.06 6.37
N ALA A 203 18.22 3.83 6.18
CA ALA A 203 18.93 2.61 6.51
C ALA A 203 19.57 1.97 5.28
N GLY A 204 18.92 2.08 4.11
CA GLY A 204 19.44 1.58 2.85
C GLY A 204 18.62 2.05 1.66
N ASN A 205 19.29 2.21 0.53
CA ASN A 205 18.68 2.49 -0.76
C ASN A 205 19.36 1.64 -1.82
N LEU A 206 18.57 0.91 -2.59
CA LEU A 206 19.02 0.21 -3.79
C LEU A 206 18.21 0.72 -4.97
N LYS A 207 18.88 1.14 -6.02
CA LYS A 207 18.24 1.59 -7.25
C LYS A 207 18.95 0.98 -8.45
N LEU A 208 18.23 0.13 -9.15
CA LEU A 208 18.65 -0.47 -10.42
C LEU A 208 17.78 0.11 -11.51
N ARG A 209 18.43 0.59 -12.56
CA ARG A 209 17.75 1.09 -13.76
C ARG A 209 18.42 0.52 -14.98
N VAL A 210 17.60 -0.09 -15.81
CA VAL A 210 18.01 -0.53 -17.15
C VAL A 210 17.20 0.30 -18.14
N ASN A 211 17.90 1.10 -18.94
CA ASN A 211 17.24 1.97 -19.90
C ASN A 211 16.87 1.21 -21.17
N GLU A 212 17.75 0.34 -21.62
CA GLU A 212 17.57 -0.43 -22.85
C GLU A 212 18.52 -1.64 -22.85
N ILE A 213 17.99 -2.82 -23.15
CA ILE A 213 18.74 -4.03 -23.49
C ILE A 213 18.31 -4.45 -24.90
N GLN A 214 19.30 -4.65 -25.76
CA GLN A 214 19.12 -5.03 -27.15
C GLN A 214 19.88 -6.32 -27.46
#